data_3a0c7075b1c3cebb12a1f3cca98f2494
#
_entry.id   3a0c7075b1c3cebb12a1f3cca98f2494
#
_cell.length_a   1.000
_cell.length_b   1.000
_cell.length_c   1.000
_cell.angle_alpha   90.00
_cell.angle_beta   90.00
_cell.angle_gamma   90.00
#
_symmetry.space_group_name_H-M   'P 1'
#
loop_
_entity.id
_entity.type
_entity.pdbx_description
1 polymer ?
#
loop_
_entity_poly.entity_id
_entity_poly.type
_entity_poly.pdbx_seq_one_letter_code
_entity_poly.pdbx_strand_id
1 'polypeptide(L)'
;MNYNEFYKQSIDDPETFWGKEAKRIDWHTPYSRVLDYSKPPFSKWFVGGETNLCHNAIDRWVDKQGDQIALIAISTETPDASPVEKTWTFRELQREVERTAAIMQSLGVGKGDMVLIYMPMIAEATFAMLACARIGAIHSVVFGGFAAHSLATRIDDAKPKLIVSADAGSRVGKVVPYKPLLDEAIRLASHKPAHVLLEIGRAHV
;
A
#
# COMPACT_ATOMS: atom_id res chain seq x y z
N MET A 1 -17.87 -26.21 0.00
CA MET A 1 -17.00 -26.30 -1.21
C MET A 1 -15.59 -26.47 -0.71
N ASN A 2 -14.86 -27.50 -1.15
CA ASN A 2 -13.44 -27.66 -0.84
C ASN A 2 -12.58 -26.83 -1.80
N TYR A 3 -11.27 -26.71 -1.54
CA TYR A 3 -10.37 -25.88 -2.34
C TYR A 3 -10.33 -26.30 -3.83
N ASN A 4 -10.30 -27.61 -4.10
CA ASN A 4 -10.22 -28.10 -5.48
C ASN A 4 -11.47 -27.77 -6.29
N GLU A 5 -12.65 -27.87 -5.69
CA GLU A 5 -13.92 -27.49 -6.31
C GLU A 5 -13.96 -25.97 -6.56
N PHE A 6 -13.53 -25.17 -5.59
CA PHE A 6 -13.45 -23.72 -5.70
C PHE A 6 -12.51 -23.29 -6.84
N TYR A 7 -11.30 -23.86 -6.87
CA TYR A 7 -10.32 -23.60 -7.91
C TYR A 7 -10.85 -24.02 -9.29
N LYS A 8 -11.42 -25.23 -9.39
CA LYS A 8 -11.94 -25.73 -10.67
C LYS A 8 -13.04 -24.82 -11.22
N GLN A 9 -13.98 -24.39 -10.39
CA GLN A 9 -15.04 -23.47 -10.82
C GLN A 9 -14.48 -22.13 -11.31
N SER A 10 -13.42 -21.61 -10.69
CA SER A 10 -12.81 -20.33 -11.08
C SER A 10 -12.16 -20.37 -12.46
N ILE A 11 -11.79 -21.58 -12.94
CA ILE A 11 -11.14 -21.80 -14.24
C ILE A 11 -12.16 -22.25 -15.30
N ASP A 12 -13.06 -23.17 -14.96
CA ASP A 12 -14.00 -23.75 -15.92
C ASP A 12 -15.11 -22.76 -16.31
N ASP A 13 -15.57 -21.91 -15.37
CA ASP A 13 -16.58 -20.88 -15.62
C ASP A 13 -16.22 -19.56 -14.89
N PRO A 14 -15.21 -18.84 -15.40
CA PRO A 14 -14.69 -17.65 -14.74
C PRO A 14 -15.73 -16.51 -14.65
N GLU A 15 -16.60 -16.35 -15.64
CA GLU A 15 -17.58 -15.26 -15.61
C GLU A 15 -18.60 -15.43 -14.48
N THR A 16 -19.20 -16.60 -14.36
CA THR A 16 -20.15 -16.90 -13.28
C THR A 16 -19.48 -16.88 -11.92
N PHE A 17 -18.30 -17.51 -11.81
CA PHE A 17 -17.56 -17.60 -10.56
C PHE A 17 -17.15 -16.22 -10.03
N TRP A 18 -16.41 -15.45 -10.84
CA TRP A 18 -15.91 -14.13 -10.42
C TRP A 18 -17.04 -13.09 -10.32
N GLY A 19 -18.12 -13.21 -11.09
CA GLY A 19 -19.32 -12.40 -10.93
C GLY A 19 -20.03 -12.62 -9.60
N LYS A 20 -20.00 -13.85 -9.06
CA LYS A 20 -20.48 -14.16 -7.71
C LYS A 20 -19.56 -13.59 -6.64
N GLU A 21 -18.24 -13.79 -6.75
CA GLU A 21 -17.27 -13.30 -5.79
C GLU A 21 -17.21 -11.76 -5.77
N ALA A 22 -17.39 -11.09 -6.91
CA ALA A 22 -17.43 -9.64 -7.03
C ALA A 22 -18.57 -8.97 -6.24
N LYS A 23 -19.60 -9.71 -5.83
CA LYS A 23 -20.68 -9.22 -4.95
C LYS A 23 -20.20 -8.90 -3.54
N ARG A 24 -19.00 -9.35 -3.17
CA ARG A 24 -18.34 -9.03 -1.90
C ARG A 24 -17.68 -7.65 -1.90
N ILE A 25 -17.54 -7.04 -3.07
CA ILE A 25 -16.94 -5.72 -3.27
C ILE A 25 -18.04 -4.67 -3.33
N ASP A 26 -17.85 -3.55 -2.64
CA ASP A 26 -18.68 -2.37 -2.80
C ASP A 26 -18.19 -1.61 -4.03
N TRP A 27 -19.05 -1.56 -5.06
CA TRP A 27 -18.79 -0.85 -6.31
C TRP A 27 -19.43 0.54 -6.28
N HIS A 28 -18.66 1.58 -6.57
CA HIS A 28 -19.20 2.93 -6.80
C HIS A 28 -19.98 2.97 -8.12
N THR A 29 -19.40 2.38 -9.17
CA THR A 29 -20.06 2.15 -10.46
C THR A 29 -20.04 0.65 -10.71
N PRO A 30 -21.22 -0.01 -10.84
CA PRO A 30 -21.28 -1.42 -11.17
C PRO A 30 -20.63 -1.71 -12.53
N TYR A 31 -19.97 -2.85 -12.65
CA TYR A 31 -19.42 -3.31 -13.92
C TYR A 31 -20.53 -3.80 -14.88
N SER A 32 -20.31 -3.66 -16.18
CA SER A 32 -21.21 -4.14 -17.24
C SER A 32 -20.94 -5.57 -17.67
N ARG A 33 -19.70 -6.06 -17.51
CA ARG A 33 -19.25 -7.41 -17.85
C ARG A 33 -18.16 -7.86 -16.89
N VAL A 34 -18.19 -9.13 -16.48
CA VAL A 34 -17.19 -9.72 -15.58
C VAL A 34 -15.84 -9.87 -16.27
N LEU A 35 -15.83 -10.45 -17.48
CA LEU A 35 -14.62 -10.70 -18.26
C LEU A 35 -14.84 -10.32 -19.73
N ASP A 36 -13.93 -9.53 -20.27
CA ASP A 36 -13.78 -9.32 -21.71
C ASP A 36 -12.45 -9.93 -22.16
N TYR A 37 -12.52 -11.04 -22.88
CA TYR A 37 -11.38 -11.75 -23.46
C TYR A 37 -11.42 -11.74 -24.99
N SER A 38 -11.97 -10.66 -25.57
CA SER A 38 -12.09 -10.50 -27.03
C SER A 38 -10.75 -10.31 -27.76
N LYS A 39 -9.68 -9.99 -27.03
CA LYS A 39 -8.33 -9.76 -27.58
C LYS A 39 -7.25 -10.57 -26.82
N PRO A 40 -7.21 -11.91 -26.93
CA PRO A 40 -6.21 -12.72 -26.27
C PRO A 40 -4.77 -12.31 -26.66
N PRO A 41 -3.78 -12.38 -25.75
CA PRO A 41 -3.87 -12.83 -24.36
C PRO A 41 -4.34 -11.75 -23.36
N PHE A 42 -4.73 -10.58 -23.84
CA PHE A 42 -5.15 -9.44 -22.98
C PHE A 42 -6.59 -9.62 -22.55
N SER A 43 -6.81 -9.56 -21.24
CA SER A 43 -8.14 -9.62 -20.63
C SER A 43 -8.46 -8.31 -19.92
N LYS A 44 -9.76 -7.96 -19.89
CA LYS A 44 -10.29 -6.90 -19.04
C LYS A 44 -11.30 -7.49 -18.08
N TRP A 45 -11.08 -7.31 -16.80
CA TRP A 45 -11.97 -7.76 -15.74
C TRP A 45 -12.87 -6.63 -15.28
N PHE A 46 -14.12 -6.95 -14.94
CA PHE A 46 -15.11 -6.04 -14.38
C PHE A 46 -15.22 -4.72 -15.16
N VAL A 47 -15.48 -4.87 -16.45
CA VAL A 47 -15.47 -3.77 -17.44
C VAL A 47 -16.40 -2.63 -17.03
N GLY A 48 -15.84 -1.43 -16.90
CA GLY A 48 -16.59 -0.22 -16.51
C GLY A 48 -16.91 -0.13 -15.02
N GLY A 49 -16.52 -1.14 -14.20
CA GLY A 49 -16.69 -1.08 -12.76
C GLY A 49 -15.68 -0.12 -12.12
N GLU A 50 -16.15 0.65 -11.14
CA GLU A 50 -15.31 1.54 -10.34
C GLU A 50 -15.48 1.24 -8.86
N THR A 51 -14.36 1.15 -8.16
CA THR A 51 -14.33 0.91 -6.71
C THR A 51 -13.10 1.57 -6.09
N ASN A 52 -13.08 1.67 -4.76
CA ASN A 52 -11.91 2.11 -4.02
C ASN A 52 -11.45 1.00 -3.07
N LEU A 53 -10.17 0.64 -3.14
CA LEU A 53 -9.59 -0.41 -2.31
C LEU A 53 -9.63 -0.03 -0.83
N CYS A 54 -9.29 1.22 -0.48
CA CYS A 54 -9.30 1.69 0.91
C CYS A 54 -10.71 1.67 1.50
N HIS A 55 -11.73 2.10 0.73
CA HIS A 55 -13.13 1.99 1.14
C HIS A 55 -13.50 0.53 1.47
N ASN A 56 -13.18 -0.40 0.58
CA ASN A 56 -13.50 -1.81 0.79
C ASN A 56 -12.72 -2.46 1.92
N ALA A 57 -11.46 -2.04 2.14
CA ALA A 57 -10.62 -2.58 3.20
C ALA A 57 -10.96 -2.01 4.58
N ILE A 58 -11.36 -0.75 4.67
CA ILE A 58 -11.51 -0.03 5.94
C ILE A 58 -12.90 0.61 6.08
N ASP A 59 -13.24 1.60 5.24
CA ASP A 59 -14.33 2.54 5.53
C ASP A 59 -15.68 1.84 5.71
N ARG A 60 -16.01 0.88 4.86
CA ARG A 60 -17.26 0.11 4.93
C ARG A 60 -17.46 -0.66 6.23
N TRP A 61 -16.38 -0.88 6.99
CA TRP A 61 -16.41 -1.65 8.23
C TRP A 61 -16.52 -0.77 9.48
N VAL A 62 -16.21 0.52 9.38
CA VAL A 62 -16.15 1.44 10.54
C VAL A 62 -17.46 1.51 11.30
N ASP A 63 -18.60 1.58 10.61
CA ASP A 63 -19.91 1.64 11.27
C ASP A 63 -20.31 0.32 11.93
N LYS A 64 -19.88 -0.81 11.37
CA LYS A 64 -20.28 -2.15 11.85
C LYS A 64 -19.30 -2.75 12.84
N GLN A 65 -18.01 -2.47 12.66
CA GLN A 65 -16.91 -3.12 13.38
C GLN A 65 -15.82 -2.11 13.77
N GLY A 66 -16.17 -0.83 13.94
CA GLY A 66 -15.22 0.27 14.16
C GLY A 66 -14.26 0.07 15.31
N ASP A 67 -14.69 -0.63 16.36
CA ASP A 67 -13.91 -0.87 17.57
C ASP A 67 -13.18 -2.23 17.56
N GLN A 68 -13.32 -3.02 16.47
CA GLN A 68 -12.54 -4.25 16.28
C GLN A 68 -11.14 -3.94 15.79
N ILE A 69 -10.17 -4.77 16.17
CA ILE A 69 -8.78 -4.65 15.71
C ILE A 69 -8.72 -4.92 14.21
N ALA A 70 -8.17 -3.96 13.46
CA ALA A 70 -7.97 -4.01 12.02
C ALA A 70 -6.50 -4.22 11.64
N LEU A 71 -5.56 -3.75 12.47
CA LEU A 71 -4.12 -3.88 12.23
C LEU A 71 -3.40 -4.19 13.55
N ILE A 72 -2.48 -5.13 13.48
CA ILE A 72 -1.54 -5.47 14.56
C ILE A 72 -0.13 -5.29 14.02
N ALA A 73 0.67 -4.43 14.63
CA ALA A 73 2.09 -4.29 14.35
C ALA A 73 2.90 -4.84 15.52
N ILE A 74 3.83 -5.72 15.21
CA ILE A 74 4.70 -6.35 16.20
C ILE A 74 6.14 -5.93 15.89
N SER A 75 6.77 -5.19 16.83
CA SER A 75 8.18 -4.83 16.74
C SER A 75 9.04 -5.82 17.53
N THR A 76 10.11 -6.28 16.89
CA THR A 76 11.15 -7.13 17.49
C THR A 76 12.49 -6.40 17.52
N GLU A 77 12.47 -5.08 17.64
CA GLU A 77 13.65 -4.23 17.47
C GLU A 77 14.67 -4.37 18.61
N THR A 78 14.23 -4.81 19.79
CA THR A 78 15.11 -5.06 20.93
C THR A 78 15.35 -6.57 21.08
N PRO A 79 16.59 -7.07 20.83
CA PRO A 79 16.89 -8.50 20.84
C PRO A 79 16.56 -9.21 22.17
N ASP A 80 16.67 -8.48 23.28
CA ASP A 80 16.51 -9.01 24.64
C ASP A 80 15.18 -8.60 25.32
N ALA A 81 14.31 -7.88 24.62
CA ALA A 81 13.01 -7.48 25.14
C ALA A 81 11.88 -8.29 24.50
N SER A 82 10.75 -8.42 25.23
CA SER A 82 9.54 -8.97 24.66
C SER A 82 9.09 -8.13 23.46
N PRO A 83 8.55 -8.76 22.40
CA PRO A 83 8.00 -8.02 21.27
C PRO A 83 6.98 -6.95 21.74
N VAL A 84 7.10 -5.75 21.19
CA VAL A 84 6.12 -4.69 21.44
C VAL A 84 5.02 -4.82 20.41
N GLU A 85 3.80 -5.02 20.89
CA GLU A 85 2.59 -5.07 20.07
C GLU A 85 1.88 -3.71 20.13
N LYS A 86 1.51 -3.19 18.97
CA LYS A 86 0.65 -2.02 18.81
C LYS A 86 -0.51 -2.37 17.89
N THR A 87 -1.72 -2.04 18.31
CA THR A 87 -2.95 -2.36 17.58
C THR A 87 -3.67 -1.10 17.16
N TRP A 88 -4.43 -1.20 16.05
CA TRP A 88 -5.35 -0.18 15.59
C TRP A 88 -6.70 -0.84 15.30
N THR A 89 -7.75 -0.26 15.83
CA THR A 89 -9.12 -0.59 15.43
C THR A 89 -9.40 -0.06 14.02
N PHE A 90 -10.51 -0.50 13.38
CA PHE A 90 -10.91 0.04 12.07
C PHE A 90 -11.05 1.56 12.09
N ARG A 91 -11.62 2.12 13.16
CA ARG A 91 -11.80 3.56 13.34
C ARG A 91 -10.47 4.31 13.52
N GLU A 92 -9.54 3.74 14.25
CA GLU A 92 -8.21 4.32 14.44
C GLU A 92 -7.39 4.23 13.15
N LEU A 93 -7.41 3.07 12.47
CA LEU A 93 -6.73 2.88 11.19
C LEU A 93 -7.28 3.85 10.12
N GLN A 94 -8.61 4.04 10.06
CA GLN A 94 -9.22 5.02 9.17
C GLN A 94 -8.65 6.43 9.40
N ARG A 95 -8.58 6.88 10.67
CA ARG A 95 -8.05 8.21 11.00
C ARG A 95 -6.59 8.39 10.59
N GLU A 96 -5.73 7.38 10.80
CA GLU A 96 -4.33 7.44 10.39
C GLU A 96 -4.18 7.47 8.87
N VAL A 97 -4.99 6.70 8.15
CA VAL A 97 -5.02 6.70 6.69
C VAL A 97 -5.54 8.03 6.14
N GLU A 98 -6.58 8.61 6.72
CA GLU A 98 -7.13 9.92 6.35
C GLU A 98 -6.11 11.03 6.57
N ARG A 99 -5.43 11.03 7.73
CA ARG A 99 -4.36 11.97 8.04
C ARG A 99 -3.22 11.87 7.03
N THR A 100 -2.76 10.66 6.74
CA THR A 100 -1.69 10.42 5.76
C THR A 100 -2.12 10.87 4.36
N ALA A 101 -3.35 10.58 3.95
CA ALA A 101 -3.92 11.02 2.69
C ALA A 101 -3.98 12.55 2.58
N ALA A 102 -4.41 13.24 3.64
CA ALA A 102 -4.46 14.71 3.69
C ALA A 102 -3.05 15.32 3.57
N ILE A 103 -2.04 14.73 4.23
CA ILE A 103 -0.63 15.15 4.08
C ILE A 103 -0.19 14.98 2.62
N MET A 104 -0.43 13.83 1.99
CA MET A 104 -0.07 13.60 0.59
C MET A 104 -0.75 14.60 -0.35
N GLN A 105 -2.04 14.88 -0.13
CA GLN A 105 -2.78 15.88 -0.92
C GLN A 105 -2.24 17.31 -0.72
N SER A 106 -1.83 17.68 0.49
CA SER A 106 -1.20 18.98 0.76
C SER A 106 0.14 19.15 0.04
N LEU A 107 0.82 18.05 -0.27
CA LEU A 107 2.03 17.99 -1.11
C LEU A 107 1.69 17.85 -2.61
N GLY A 108 0.43 18.02 -2.98
CA GLY A 108 -0.04 18.04 -4.36
C GLY A 108 -0.24 16.65 -4.99
N VAL A 109 -0.20 15.55 -4.21
CA VAL A 109 -0.46 14.20 -4.72
C VAL A 109 -1.96 14.02 -4.97
N GLY A 110 -2.33 13.53 -6.14
CA GLY A 110 -3.70 13.25 -6.53
C GLY A 110 -3.86 11.94 -7.31
N LYS A 111 -5.05 11.74 -7.87
CA LYS A 111 -5.38 10.53 -8.67
C LYS A 111 -4.42 10.39 -9.85
N GLY A 112 -3.80 9.21 -9.96
CA GLY A 112 -2.87 8.86 -11.03
C GLY A 112 -1.41 9.28 -10.78
N ASP A 113 -1.12 10.10 -9.76
CA ASP A 113 0.26 10.41 -9.38
C ASP A 113 0.96 9.19 -8.78
N MET A 114 2.27 9.10 -9.04
CA MET A 114 3.11 8.03 -8.49
C MET A 114 3.70 8.41 -7.15
N VAL A 115 3.58 7.50 -6.18
CA VAL A 115 4.20 7.59 -4.85
C VAL A 115 5.10 6.37 -4.65
N LEU A 116 6.36 6.59 -4.32
CA LEU A 116 7.29 5.52 -3.99
C LEU A 116 7.37 5.39 -2.47
N ILE A 117 7.17 4.18 -1.94
CA ILE A 117 7.22 3.88 -0.51
C ILE A 117 8.47 3.05 -0.24
N TYR A 118 9.47 3.68 0.40
CA TYR A 118 10.73 3.07 0.80
C TYR A 118 10.85 3.14 2.31
N MET A 119 10.24 2.18 3.01
CA MET A 119 10.09 2.18 4.46
C MET A 119 10.47 0.83 5.06
N PRO A 120 10.85 0.80 6.34
CA PRO A 120 10.90 -0.45 7.11
C PRO A 120 9.49 -1.05 7.27
N MET A 121 9.41 -2.26 7.81
CA MET A 121 8.14 -2.96 8.08
C MET A 121 7.46 -2.38 9.33
N ILE A 122 6.87 -1.20 9.16
CA ILE A 122 6.16 -0.46 10.21
C ILE A 122 4.72 -0.15 9.78
N ALA A 123 3.84 0.15 10.71
CA ALA A 123 2.42 0.41 10.44
C ALA A 123 2.21 1.59 9.47
N GLU A 124 3.08 2.60 9.56
CA GLU A 124 3.05 3.80 8.73
C GLU A 124 3.24 3.48 7.23
N ALA A 125 3.95 2.39 6.89
CA ALA A 125 4.00 1.91 5.51
C ALA A 125 2.63 1.44 5.01
N THR A 126 1.86 0.77 5.86
CA THR A 126 0.47 0.36 5.56
C THR A 126 -0.44 1.58 5.42
N PHE A 127 -0.29 2.58 6.29
CA PHE A 127 -1.05 3.84 6.18
C PHE A 127 -0.77 4.54 4.86
N ALA A 128 0.49 4.60 4.43
CA ALA A 128 0.88 5.20 3.16
C ALA A 128 0.29 4.46 1.95
N MET A 129 0.31 3.11 1.94
CA MET A 129 -0.31 2.31 0.88
C MET A 129 -1.82 2.56 0.78
N LEU A 130 -2.52 2.53 1.91
CA LEU A 130 -3.96 2.73 1.98
C LEU A 130 -4.35 4.18 1.67
N ALA A 131 -3.54 5.16 2.07
CA ALA A 131 -3.72 6.57 1.73
C ALA A 131 -3.62 6.80 0.21
N CYS A 132 -2.63 6.18 -0.46
CA CYS A 132 -2.54 6.22 -1.92
C CYS A 132 -3.80 5.64 -2.57
N ALA A 133 -4.25 4.47 -2.11
CA ALA A 133 -5.47 3.85 -2.62
C ALA A 133 -6.70 4.75 -2.40
N ARG A 134 -6.78 5.42 -1.23
CA ARG A 134 -7.88 6.33 -0.88
C ARG A 134 -8.02 7.49 -1.85
N ILE A 135 -6.91 8.14 -2.20
CA ILE A 135 -6.88 9.31 -3.10
C ILE A 135 -6.73 8.95 -4.58
N GLY A 136 -6.65 7.64 -4.90
CA GLY A 136 -6.46 7.17 -6.29
C GLY A 136 -5.05 7.36 -6.83
N ALA A 137 -4.05 7.58 -5.97
CA ALA A 137 -2.65 7.60 -6.35
C ALA A 137 -2.12 6.17 -6.55
N ILE A 138 -1.09 6.03 -7.36
CA ILE A 138 -0.43 4.76 -7.64
C ILE A 138 0.78 4.65 -6.73
N HIS A 139 0.90 3.59 -5.94
CA HIS A 139 2.07 3.40 -5.09
C HIS A 139 2.96 2.26 -5.57
N SER A 140 4.27 2.44 -5.40
CA SER A 140 5.30 1.43 -5.61
C SER A 140 6.03 1.20 -4.29
N VAL A 141 5.90 -0.01 -3.72
CA VAL A 141 6.59 -0.37 -2.49
C VAL A 141 7.95 -0.97 -2.81
N VAL A 142 9.00 -0.39 -2.24
CA VAL A 142 10.38 -0.81 -2.45
C VAL A 142 10.91 -1.48 -1.19
N PHE A 143 11.51 -2.65 -1.37
CA PHE A 143 12.12 -3.37 -0.26
C PHE A 143 13.25 -2.57 0.41
N GLY A 144 13.15 -2.40 1.72
CA GLY A 144 14.08 -1.58 2.51
C GLY A 144 15.53 -2.07 2.59
N GLY A 145 15.82 -3.26 2.04
CA GLY A 145 17.18 -3.79 1.94
C GLY A 145 17.94 -3.42 0.67
N PHE A 146 17.33 -2.63 -0.23
CA PHE A 146 18.00 -2.23 -1.47
C PHE A 146 19.08 -1.17 -1.23
N ALA A 147 20.21 -1.32 -1.94
CA ALA A 147 21.25 -0.31 -2.02
C ALA A 147 20.77 0.93 -2.81
N ALA A 148 21.41 2.07 -2.58
CA ALA A 148 21.05 3.34 -3.19
C ALA A 148 20.94 3.28 -4.73
N HIS A 149 21.82 2.54 -5.42
CA HIS A 149 21.77 2.41 -6.88
C HIS A 149 20.49 1.69 -7.36
N SER A 150 20.09 0.61 -6.69
CA SER A 150 18.85 -0.11 -7.03
C SER A 150 17.60 0.73 -6.75
N LEU A 151 17.64 1.57 -5.72
CA LEU A 151 16.57 2.51 -5.41
C LEU A 151 16.51 3.63 -6.47
N ALA A 152 17.66 4.15 -6.93
CA ALA A 152 17.74 5.14 -8.00
C ALA A 152 17.09 4.64 -9.30
N THR A 153 17.35 3.39 -9.69
CA THR A 153 16.71 2.79 -10.87
C THR A 153 15.18 2.77 -10.74
N ARG A 154 14.65 2.49 -9.54
CA ARG A 154 13.18 2.50 -9.29
C ARG A 154 12.59 3.91 -9.28
N ILE A 155 13.36 4.90 -8.82
CA ILE A 155 12.97 6.31 -8.90
C ILE A 155 12.88 6.73 -10.37
N ASP A 156 13.84 6.33 -11.21
CA ASP A 156 13.85 6.66 -12.64
C ASP A 156 12.73 5.95 -13.42
N ASP A 157 12.41 4.73 -13.05
CA ASP A 157 11.33 3.95 -13.68
C ASP A 157 9.94 4.49 -13.28
N ALA A 158 9.67 4.62 -11.98
CA ALA A 158 8.38 5.05 -11.46
C ALA A 158 8.13 6.55 -11.60
N LYS A 159 9.18 7.36 -11.66
CA LYS A 159 9.12 8.84 -11.68
C LYS A 159 8.18 9.42 -10.62
N PRO A 160 8.37 9.05 -9.34
CA PRO A 160 7.44 9.43 -8.28
C PRO A 160 7.43 10.94 -8.05
N LYS A 161 6.23 11.47 -7.80
CA LYS A 161 6.03 12.84 -7.34
C LYS A 161 6.40 13.00 -5.86
N LEU A 162 6.10 11.96 -5.06
CA LEU A 162 6.41 11.88 -3.63
C LEU A 162 7.14 10.57 -3.34
N ILE A 163 8.14 10.64 -2.47
CA ILE A 163 8.71 9.46 -1.80
C ILE A 163 8.34 9.51 -0.33
N VAL A 164 7.79 8.41 0.19
CA VAL A 164 7.54 8.20 1.62
C VAL A 164 8.61 7.27 2.16
N SER A 165 9.29 7.68 3.22
CA SER A 165 10.40 6.92 3.81
C SER A 165 10.47 7.12 5.32
N ALA A 166 11.48 6.54 5.96
CA ALA A 166 11.82 6.76 7.36
C ALA A 166 13.26 7.31 7.49
N ASP A 167 13.59 7.87 8.63
CA ASP A 167 14.98 8.25 8.95
C ASP A 167 15.86 7.01 9.09
N ALA A 168 15.37 5.97 9.78
CA ALA A 168 16.04 4.68 9.97
C ALA A 168 15.05 3.53 10.15
N GLY A 169 15.55 2.31 10.20
CA GLY A 169 14.80 1.11 10.58
C GLY A 169 15.72 0.15 11.32
N SER A 170 15.16 -0.75 12.11
CA SER A 170 15.91 -1.83 12.75
C SER A 170 15.86 -3.11 11.90
N ARG A 171 16.98 -3.80 11.80
CA ARG A 171 17.07 -5.12 11.18
C ARG A 171 18.06 -5.99 11.93
N VAL A 172 17.56 -7.07 12.54
CA VAL A 172 18.39 -8.02 13.32
C VAL A 172 19.23 -7.29 14.37
N GLY A 173 18.61 -6.39 15.15
CA GLY A 173 19.26 -5.61 16.21
C GLY A 173 20.24 -4.53 15.72
N LYS A 174 20.25 -4.21 14.42
CA LYS A 174 21.10 -3.16 13.85
C LYS A 174 20.24 -2.05 13.26
N VAL A 175 20.62 -0.80 13.52
CA VAL A 175 20.01 0.36 12.88
C VAL A 175 20.46 0.44 11.43
N VAL A 176 19.50 0.47 10.51
CA VAL A 176 19.73 0.70 9.08
C VAL A 176 19.33 2.13 8.75
N PRO A 177 20.27 3.00 8.34
CA PRO A 177 19.97 4.39 8.05
C PRO A 177 19.30 4.52 6.68
N TYR A 178 17.97 4.67 6.65
CA TYR A 178 17.19 4.81 5.42
C TYR A 178 17.41 6.15 4.74
N LYS A 179 17.45 7.24 5.53
CA LYS A 179 17.60 8.61 5.00
C LYS A 179 18.87 8.81 4.17
N PRO A 180 20.09 8.43 4.65
CA PRO A 180 21.29 8.54 3.83
C PRO A 180 21.26 7.71 2.55
N LEU A 181 20.67 6.50 2.59
CA LEU A 181 20.51 5.66 1.39
C LEU A 181 19.55 6.30 0.38
N LEU A 182 18.47 6.91 0.87
CA LEU A 182 17.51 7.62 0.03
C LEU A 182 18.13 8.87 -0.61
N ASP A 183 18.89 9.67 0.16
CA ASP A 183 19.56 10.87 -0.35
C ASP A 183 20.53 10.52 -1.48
N GLU A 184 21.32 9.46 -1.28
CA GLU A 184 22.24 8.98 -2.31
C GLU A 184 21.47 8.46 -3.54
N ALA A 185 20.37 7.74 -3.34
CA ALA A 185 19.53 7.26 -4.45
C ALA A 185 18.95 8.43 -5.26
N ILE A 186 18.41 9.46 -4.59
CA ILE A 186 17.91 10.66 -5.25
C ILE A 186 19.02 11.40 -5.99
N ARG A 187 20.25 11.46 -5.42
CA ARG A 187 21.40 12.05 -6.08
C ARG A 187 21.76 11.32 -7.37
N LEU A 188 21.74 9.98 -7.36
CA LEU A 188 22.06 9.11 -8.50
C LEU A 188 20.98 9.09 -9.57
N ALA A 189 19.71 9.16 -9.19
CA ALA A 189 18.58 9.11 -10.10
C ALA A 189 18.57 10.33 -11.04
N SER A 190 18.11 10.13 -12.28
CA SER A 190 17.86 11.20 -13.25
C SER A 190 16.60 11.99 -12.89
N HIS A 191 15.53 11.27 -12.50
CA HIS A 191 14.31 11.89 -12.00
C HIS A 191 14.48 12.37 -10.57
N LYS A 192 13.97 13.58 -10.29
CA LYS A 192 13.95 14.15 -8.93
C LYS A 192 12.51 14.23 -8.43
N PRO A 193 12.15 13.56 -7.32
CA PRO A 193 10.83 13.69 -6.73
C PRO A 193 10.59 15.13 -6.28
N ALA A 194 9.35 15.60 -6.36
CA ALA A 194 8.99 16.94 -5.88
C ALA A 194 9.10 17.04 -4.35
N HIS A 195 8.77 15.95 -3.65
CA HIS A 195 8.75 15.91 -2.18
C HIS A 195 9.25 14.58 -1.64
N VAL A 196 9.73 14.63 -0.39
CA VAL A 196 10.04 13.47 0.45
C VAL A 196 9.33 13.64 1.79
N LEU A 197 8.51 12.67 2.16
CA LEU A 197 7.85 12.59 3.47
C LEU A 197 8.59 11.57 4.31
N LEU A 198 9.03 11.96 5.51
CA LEU A 198 9.81 11.11 6.40
C LEU A 198 9.07 10.84 7.70
N GLU A 199 8.98 9.57 8.08
CA GLU A 199 8.74 9.15 9.45
C GLU A 199 10.04 9.29 10.25
N ILE A 200 10.01 10.08 11.32
CA ILE A 200 11.20 10.45 12.10
C ILE A 200 11.10 9.82 13.50
N GLY A 201 12.28 9.50 14.09
CA GLY A 201 12.40 8.98 15.45
C GLY A 201 12.86 7.52 15.51
N ARG A 202 13.12 6.92 14.38
CA ARG A 202 13.61 5.53 14.28
C ARG A 202 15.13 5.42 14.40
N ALA A 203 15.87 6.53 14.23
CA ALA A 203 17.33 6.55 14.33
C ALA A 203 17.85 6.45 15.77
N HIS A 204 16.99 6.62 16.76
CA HIS A 204 17.35 6.70 18.18
C HIS A 204 16.81 5.51 19.01
N VAL A 205 16.43 4.42 18.36
CA VAL A 205 15.95 3.20 19.04
C VAL A 205 17.08 2.20 19.19
#